data_26e291b7bcce655ef90ea509a10da5ba
#
_entry.id   26e291b7bcce655ef90ea509a10da5ba
#
_cell.length_a   1.000
_cell.length_b   1.000
_cell.length_c   1.000
_cell.angle_alpha   90.00
_cell.angle_beta   90.00
_cell.angle_gamma   90.00
#
_symmetry.space_group_name_H-M   'P 1'
#
loop_
_entity.id
_entity.type
_entity.pdbx_description
1 polymer ?
#
loop_
_entity_poly.entity_id
_entity_poly.type
_entity_poly.pdbx_seq_one_letter_code
_entity_poly.pdbx_strand_id
1 'polypeptide(L)'
;DMPMIPIYHRLDSTTLSSYPETLARMLASKCQNALKHQSLGEENLFAAEVSKELDSTQSTAKSIMDAVRNSVLMGDAGLNTFSGNTLRNLKEIEEDLNSIQKFSQLWSALGASRYPIILLIDDISYLNPTEASLFSLFASIPPNVKVVLSFSASSTAYLPFVQNGYAHFQLNGFSQADAKSFSKQYLSTYSKALSAQQEDILASWVLAKQPRCLNVLLNELVSFGQYDTLSEYMSGYCQINEIAQFYDSVLRRLSSDYGFDRIGRALLMLSLTLEGFTEDEVKSMADINQILWSQLRVEMSSWLTNKGGPVSY
;
A
#
# COMPACT_ATOMS: atom_id res chain seq x y z
N ASP A 1 8.62 18.19 24.29
CA ASP A 1 8.69 17.24 23.16
C ASP A 1 7.88 17.80 22.01
N MET A 2 8.55 18.07 20.89
CA MET A 2 7.83 18.47 19.67
C MET A 2 7.06 17.25 19.12
N PRO A 3 5.82 17.43 18.66
CA PRO A 3 5.05 16.33 18.10
C PRO A 3 5.75 15.80 16.84
N MET A 4 5.85 14.48 16.71
CA MET A 4 6.35 13.82 15.52
C MET A 4 5.27 13.84 14.43
N ILE A 5 5.65 14.16 13.19
CA ILE A 5 4.72 14.22 12.06
C ILE A 5 4.72 12.87 11.32
N PRO A 6 3.63 12.09 11.42
CA PRO A 6 3.51 10.85 10.68
C PRO A 6 3.06 11.12 9.25
N ILE A 7 3.74 10.48 8.29
CA ILE A 7 3.41 10.54 6.86
C ILE A 7 3.34 9.11 6.34
N TYR A 8 2.17 8.71 5.87
CA TYR A 8 1.92 7.39 5.34
C TYR A 8 1.76 7.40 3.82
N HIS A 9 2.42 6.46 3.15
CA HIS A 9 2.26 6.21 1.72
C HIS A 9 2.31 4.71 1.45
N ARG A 10 1.31 4.22 0.72
CA ARG A 10 1.27 2.84 0.22
C ARG A 10 1.58 2.84 -1.27
N LEU A 11 2.46 1.94 -1.66
CA LEU A 11 2.71 1.61 -3.06
C LEU A 11 1.75 0.50 -3.49
N ASP A 12 1.32 0.55 -4.73
CA ASP A 12 0.55 -0.53 -5.34
C ASP A 12 0.98 -0.73 -6.80
N SER A 13 0.63 -1.86 -7.38
CA SER A 13 1.01 -2.23 -8.74
C SER A 13 0.35 -1.37 -9.83
N THR A 14 -0.63 -0.55 -9.47
CA THR A 14 -1.49 0.20 -10.40
C THR A 14 -1.12 1.67 -10.50
N THR A 15 -0.33 2.18 -9.56
CA THR A 15 0.04 3.59 -9.51
C THR A 15 1.37 3.86 -10.23
N LEU A 16 1.48 5.04 -10.81
CA LEU A 16 2.75 5.61 -11.30
C LEU A 16 3.83 5.70 -10.21
N SER A 17 3.48 5.40 -8.96
CA SER A 17 4.39 5.36 -7.80
C SER A 17 5.38 4.19 -7.83
N SER A 18 5.25 3.25 -8.76
CA SER A 18 6.24 2.19 -9.01
C SER A 18 7.59 2.75 -9.49
N TYR A 19 7.64 4.01 -9.93
CA TYR A 19 8.89 4.68 -10.28
C TYR A 19 9.43 5.49 -9.09
N PRO A 20 10.69 5.30 -8.69
CA PRO A 20 11.28 6.00 -7.54
C PRO A 20 11.15 7.53 -7.60
N GLU A 21 11.27 8.11 -8.79
CA GLU A 21 11.10 9.56 -9.00
C GLU A 21 9.70 10.05 -8.64
N THR A 22 8.68 9.29 -9.04
CA THR A 22 7.29 9.60 -8.73
C THR A 22 7.04 9.47 -7.23
N LEU A 23 7.60 8.42 -6.61
CA LEU A 23 7.54 8.25 -5.16
C LEU A 23 8.17 9.45 -4.43
N ALA A 24 9.38 9.90 -4.81
CA ALA A 24 10.03 11.05 -4.19
C ALA A 24 9.15 12.31 -4.28
N ARG A 25 8.53 12.55 -5.44
CA ARG A 25 7.62 13.69 -5.68
C ARG A 25 6.35 13.60 -4.84
N MET A 26 5.75 12.41 -4.75
CA MET A 26 4.56 12.19 -3.94
C MET A 26 4.84 12.32 -2.44
N LEU A 27 5.99 11.81 -1.97
CA LEU A 27 6.42 11.98 -0.59
C LEU A 27 6.66 13.45 -0.26
N ALA A 28 7.34 14.19 -1.14
CA ALA A 28 7.54 15.63 -0.97
C ALA A 28 6.21 16.39 -0.83
N SER A 29 5.24 16.11 -1.71
CA SER A 29 3.91 16.72 -1.65
C SER A 29 3.17 16.38 -0.35
N LYS A 30 3.19 15.11 0.09
CA LYS A 30 2.58 14.70 1.37
C LYS A 30 3.25 15.36 2.57
N CYS A 31 4.59 15.44 2.56
CA CYS A 31 5.35 16.13 3.61
C CYS A 31 4.99 17.62 3.68
N GLN A 32 4.90 18.29 2.55
CA GLN A 32 4.48 19.70 2.49
C GLN A 32 3.08 19.89 3.08
N ASN A 33 2.13 19.05 2.69
CA ASN A 33 0.77 19.14 3.20
C ASN A 33 0.70 18.88 4.72
N ALA A 34 1.42 17.87 5.21
CA ALA A 34 1.46 17.57 6.64
C ALA A 34 2.10 18.70 7.46
N LEU A 35 3.17 19.30 6.94
CA LEU A 35 3.85 20.45 7.58
C LEU A 35 2.97 21.71 7.56
N LYS A 36 2.23 21.96 6.51
CA LYS A 36 1.27 23.08 6.42
C LYS A 36 0.20 23.02 7.49
N HIS A 37 -0.33 21.84 7.78
CA HIS A 37 -1.34 21.65 8.81
C HIS A 37 -0.82 21.89 10.24
N GLN A 38 0.49 21.84 10.45
CA GLN A 38 1.10 22.04 11.76
C GLN A 38 1.68 23.45 11.99
N SER A 39 1.98 24.19 10.91
CA SER A 39 2.60 25.52 10.98
C SER A 39 1.68 26.59 10.42
N LEU A 40 0.88 27.22 11.26
CA LEU A 40 0.00 28.33 10.88
C LEU A 40 0.75 29.65 10.52
N GLY A 41 2.05 29.62 10.26
CA GLY A 41 2.80 30.85 10.05
C GLY A 41 4.07 30.84 9.17
N GLU A 42 4.57 29.69 8.71
CA GLU A 42 5.85 29.63 7.97
C GLU A 42 5.75 28.91 6.61
N GLU A 43 4.60 29.00 5.97
CA GLU A 43 4.15 28.10 4.90
C GLU A 43 4.89 28.21 3.56
N ASN A 44 5.59 29.30 3.27
CA ASN A 44 6.00 29.58 1.88
C ASN A 44 7.46 29.23 1.54
N LEU A 45 8.35 29.10 2.52
CA LEU A 45 9.76 28.89 2.26
C LEU A 45 10.09 27.42 1.91
N PHE A 46 9.58 26.46 2.69
CA PHE A 46 9.87 25.04 2.49
C PHE A 46 9.28 24.50 1.18
N ALA A 47 8.03 24.86 0.85
CA ALA A 47 7.37 24.45 -0.38
C ALA A 47 8.07 24.99 -1.65
N ALA A 48 8.52 26.24 -1.60
CA ALA A 48 9.22 26.88 -2.70
C ALA A 48 10.64 26.30 -2.89
N GLU A 49 11.33 25.96 -1.80
CA GLU A 49 12.69 25.43 -1.84
C GLU A 49 12.73 23.99 -2.36
N VAL A 50 11.82 23.11 -1.89
CA VAL A 50 11.70 21.72 -2.38
C VAL A 50 11.31 21.68 -3.87
N SER A 51 10.35 22.51 -4.29
CA SER A 51 9.95 22.60 -5.70
C SER A 51 11.08 23.15 -6.58
N LYS A 52 11.77 24.18 -6.11
CA LYS A 52 12.84 24.84 -6.86
C LYS A 52 14.10 23.97 -6.99
N GLU A 53 14.45 23.20 -5.93
CA GLU A 53 15.56 22.25 -5.99
C GLU A 53 15.22 21.03 -6.86
N LEU A 54 13.99 20.50 -6.79
CA LEU A 54 13.54 19.42 -7.66
C LEU A 54 13.55 19.80 -9.16
N ASP A 55 13.24 21.06 -9.49
CA ASP A 55 13.22 21.55 -10.86
C ASP A 55 14.60 22.00 -11.39
N SER A 56 15.45 22.59 -10.53
CA SER A 56 16.76 23.13 -10.95
C SER A 56 17.77 22.03 -11.32
N THR A 57 17.68 20.87 -10.72
CA THR A 57 18.64 19.78 -10.96
C THR A 57 18.33 19.00 -12.22
N GLN A 58 17.08 19.06 -12.74
CA GLN A 58 16.73 18.48 -14.04
C GLN A 58 17.54 19.09 -15.17
N SER A 59 17.87 20.38 -15.10
CA SER A 59 18.65 21.05 -16.13
C SER A 59 20.14 20.69 -16.09
N THR A 60 20.70 20.48 -14.89
CA THR A 60 22.14 20.18 -14.70
C THR A 60 22.45 18.71 -15.04
N ALA A 61 21.61 17.77 -14.59
CA ALA A 61 21.76 16.35 -14.94
C ALA A 61 21.60 16.12 -16.44
N LYS A 62 20.62 16.78 -17.06
CA LYS A 62 20.40 16.73 -18.51
C LYS A 62 21.60 17.29 -19.29
N SER A 63 22.20 18.39 -18.82
CA SER A 63 23.38 19.00 -19.44
C SER A 63 24.62 18.11 -19.36
N ILE A 64 24.85 17.42 -18.22
CA ILE A 64 25.94 16.46 -18.05
C ILE A 64 25.73 15.22 -18.94
N MET A 65 24.50 14.71 -19.03
CA MET A 65 24.18 13.56 -19.86
C MET A 65 24.24 13.89 -21.35
N ASP A 66 23.80 15.07 -21.76
CA ASP A 66 23.97 15.55 -23.14
C ASP A 66 25.46 15.73 -23.49
N ALA A 67 26.30 16.16 -22.55
CA ALA A 67 27.76 16.24 -22.73
C ALA A 67 28.39 14.85 -22.86
N VAL A 68 27.99 13.87 -22.02
CA VAL A 68 28.43 12.46 -22.10
C VAL A 68 27.94 11.82 -23.38
N ARG A 69 26.68 12.02 -23.76
CA ARG A 69 26.08 11.51 -24.99
C ARG A 69 26.78 12.06 -26.23
N ASN A 70 27.07 13.36 -26.22
CA ASN A 70 27.79 14.04 -27.32
C ASN A 70 29.25 13.60 -27.39
N SER A 71 29.93 13.34 -26.26
CA SER A 71 31.29 12.81 -26.24
C SER A 71 31.37 11.37 -26.77
N VAL A 72 30.36 10.55 -26.50
CA VAL A 72 30.23 9.17 -27.02
C VAL A 72 29.87 9.18 -28.51
N LEU A 73 29.07 10.15 -28.98
CA LEU A 73 28.67 10.27 -30.38
C LEU A 73 29.76 10.92 -31.26
N MET A 74 30.66 11.75 -30.69
CA MET A 74 31.77 12.39 -31.41
C MET A 74 33.06 11.58 -31.40
N GLY A 75 33.13 10.52 -30.58
CA GLY A 75 34.26 9.61 -30.51
C GLY A 75 34.19 8.51 -31.55
N ASP A 76 34.74 8.79 -32.70
CA ASP A 76 35.20 7.84 -33.74
C ASP A 76 34.15 7.14 -34.62
N ALA A 77 34.24 7.43 -35.87
CA ALA A 77 33.46 6.83 -37.01
C ALA A 77 33.77 5.34 -37.25
N GLY A 78 34.21 4.59 -36.27
CA GLY A 78 34.64 3.19 -36.40
C GLY A 78 33.86 2.15 -35.57
N LEU A 79 32.93 2.55 -34.70
CA LEU A 79 32.23 1.60 -33.81
C LEU A 79 30.73 1.52 -34.09
N ASN A 80 30.40 0.97 -35.23
CA ASN A 80 29.03 0.60 -35.64
C ASN A 80 28.46 -0.64 -34.92
N THR A 81 28.93 -0.95 -33.69
CA THR A 81 28.43 -2.08 -32.90
C THR A 81 28.29 -1.72 -31.41
N PHE A 82 27.65 -0.58 -31.09
CA PHE A 82 27.04 -0.47 -29.78
C PHE A 82 25.78 -1.33 -29.78
N SER A 83 25.90 -2.50 -29.16
CA SER A 83 24.79 -3.42 -28.99
C SER A 83 23.61 -2.67 -28.32
N GLY A 84 22.38 -2.93 -28.76
CA GLY A 84 21.18 -2.33 -28.18
C GLY A 84 21.10 -2.51 -26.65
N ASN A 85 21.82 -3.48 -26.09
CA ASN A 85 21.98 -3.70 -24.65
C ASN A 85 22.79 -2.59 -23.96
N THR A 86 23.82 -2.03 -24.60
CA THR A 86 24.63 -0.96 -23.99
C THR A 86 23.83 0.35 -23.87
N LEU A 87 23.01 0.69 -24.87
CA LEU A 87 22.13 1.85 -24.83
C LEU A 87 21.02 1.68 -23.80
N ARG A 88 20.50 0.46 -23.65
CA ARG A 88 19.52 0.14 -22.62
C ARG A 88 20.12 0.27 -21.21
N ASN A 89 21.31 -0.28 -20.99
CA ASN A 89 22.02 -0.18 -19.72
C ASN A 89 22.36 1.27 -19.35
N LEU A 90 22.74 2.12 -20.33
CA LEU A 90 23.00 3.54 -20.09
C LEU A 90 21.72 4.29 -19.70
N LYS A 91 20.57 3.94 -20.31
CA LYS A 91 19.30 4.55 -19.96
C LYS A 91 18.82 4.13 -18.57
N GLU A 92 18.98 2.86 -18.21
CA GLU A 92 18.69 2.34 -16.87
C GLU A 92 19.56 3.02 -15.79
N ILE A 93 20.85 3.23 -16.06
CA ILE A 93 21.76 3.98 -15.16
C ILE A 93 21.32 5.46 -15.04
N GLU A 94 20.89 6.10 -16.12
CA GLU A 94 20.38 7.47 -16.11
C GLU A 94 19.12 7.60 -15.24
N GLU A 95 18.19 6.68 -15.38
CA GLU A 95 16.98 6.63 -14.59
C GLU A 95 17.28 6.42 -13.09
N ASP A 96 18.21 5.52 -12.76
CA ASP A 96 18.63 5.27 -11.37
C ASP A 96 19.35 6.47 -10.74
N LEU A 97 20.24 7.13 -11.46
CA LEU A 97 20.93 8.35 -10.99
C LEU A 97 19.94 9.49 -10.73
N ASN A 98 18.97 9.70 -11.62
CA ASN A 98 17.92 10.69 -11.41
C ASN A 98 17.09 10.38 -10.16
N SER A 99 16.79 9.14 -9.90
CA SER A 99 16.03 8.69 -8.72
C SER A 99 16.80 8.95 -7.43
N ILE A 100 18.08 8.57 -7.37
CA ILE A 100 18.96 8.81 -6.21
C ILE A 100 19.08 10.30 -5.93
N GLN A 101 19.25 11.12 -6.96
CA GLN A 101 19.37 12.55 -6.82
C GLN A 101 18.10 13.20 -6.26
N LYS A 102 16.92 12.79 -6.72
CA LYS A 102 15.63 13.29 -6.21
C LYS A 102 15.39 12.88 -4.76
N PHE A 103 15.77 11.67 -4.39
CA PHE A 103 15.72 11.25 -2.98
C PHE A 103 16.70 12.00 -2.11
N SER A 104 17.92 12.28 -2.59
CA SER A 104 18.89 13.11 -1.88
C SER A 104 18.36 14.53 -1.62
N GLN A 105 17.68 15.13 -2.58
CA GLN A 105 17.02 16.43 -2.43
C GLN A 105 15.87 16.37 -1.43
N LEU A 106 15.03 15.31 -1.51
CA LEU A 106 13.96 15.07 -0.53
C LEU A 106 14.56 14.99 0.89
N TRP A 107 15.63 14.22 1.09
CA TRP A 107 16.29 14.10 2.39
C TRP A 107 16.89 15.42 2.86
N SER A 108 17.52 16.19 1.99
CA SER A 108 18.04 17.52 2.32
C SER A 108 16.92 18.45 2.79
N ALA A 109 15.83 18.50 2.05
CA ALA A 109 14.68 19.35 2.38
C ALA A 109 14.01 18.91 3.70
N LEU A 110 13.83 17.60 3.92
CA LEU A 110 13.26 17.07 5.17
C LEU A 110 14.22 17.28 6.36
N GLY A 111 15.53 17.22 6.12
CA GLY A 111 16.56 17.52 7.12
C GLY A 111 16.53 18.95 7.64
N ALA A 112 16.10 19.90 6.81
CA ALA A 112 15.92 21.30 7.19
C ALA A 112 14.67 21.55 8.07
N SER A 113 13.76 20.55 8.17
CA SER A 113 12.59 20.68 9.02
C SER A 113 12.96 20.69 10.50
N ARG A 114 12.38 21.62 11.26
CA ARG A 114 12.47 21.64 12.73
C ARG A 114 11.65 20.54 13.41
N TYR A 115 10.70 19.95 12.71
CA TYR A 115 9.85 18.90 13.25
C TYR A 115 10.43 17.53 12.95
N PRO A 116 10.44 16.61 13.94
CA PRO A 116 10.77 15.20 13.67
C PRO A 116 9.69 14.58 12.80
N ILE A 117 10.12 13.86 11.77
CA ILE A 117 9.23 13.25 10.77
C ILE A 117 9.35 11.74 10.84
N ILE A 118 8.24 11.03 10.72
CA ILE A 118 8.22 9.58 10.51
C ILE A 118 7.54 9.27 9.17
N LEU A 119 8.27 8.66 8.25
CA LEU A 119 7.76 8.19 6.98
C LEU A 119 7.44 6.70 7.07
N LEU A 120 6.21 6.36 6.76
CA LEU A 120 5.72 4.98 6.67
C LEU A 120 5.46 4.69 5.20
N ILE A 121 6.31 3.88 4.57
CA ILE A 121 6.19 3.51 3.16
C ILE A 121 5.82 2.03 3.12
N ASP A 122 4.60 1.77 2.72
CA ASP A 122 4.03 0.43 2.70
C ASP A 122 4.22 -0.23 1.32
N ASP A 123 4.65 -1.47 1.35
CA ASP A 123 4.84 -2.37 0.21
C ASP A 123 5.85 -1.86 -0.84
N ILE A 124 7.03 -1.47 -0.37
CA ILE A 124 8.09 -0.94 -1.22
C ILE A 124 8.58 -1.94 -2.30
N SER A 125 8.17 -3.20 -2.20
CA SER A 125 8.43 -4.25 -3.19
C SER A 125 7.86 -3.92 -4.58
N TYR A 126 6.90 -3.02 -4.68
CA TYR A 126 6.35 -2.54 -5.96
C TYR A 126 7.22 -1.50 -6.66
N LEU A 127 8.23 -0.95 -5.99
CA LEU A 127 9.22 -0.14 -6.70
C LEU A 127 10.02 -1.02 -7.67
N ASN A 128 10.30 -0.48 -8.84
CA ASN A 128 10.98 -1.17 -9.94
C ASN A 128 12.49 -0.84 -10.10
N PRO A 129 13.24 -0.47 -9.06
CA PRO A 129 14.70 -0.39 -9.13
C PRO A 129 15.33 -1.76 -8.88
N THR A 130 16.56 -1.92 -9.32
CA THR A 130 17.39 -3.04 -8.90
C THR A 130 17.55 -3.03 -7.37
N GLU A 131 17.69 -4.20 -6.73
CA GLU A 131 17.79 -4.30 -5.26
C GLU A 131 18.90 -3.40 -4.66
N ALA A 132 20.00 -3.22 -5.37
CA ALA A 132 21.10 -2.34 -4.95
C ALA A 132 20.76 -0.85 -5.04
N SER A 133 20.00 -0.44 -6.07
CA SER A 133 19.59 0.96 -6.22
C SER A 133 18.52 1.35 -5.20
N LEU A 134 17.62 0.42 -4.81
CA LEU A 134 16.62 0.68 -3.79
C LEU A 134 17.26 1.10 -2.44
N PHE A 135 18.28 0.37 -1.97
CA PHE A 135 18.98 0.73 -0.74
C PHE A 135 19.62 2.12 -0.83
N SER A 136 20.17 2.47 -1.99
CA SER A 136 20.83 3.77 -2.22
C SER A 136 19.87 4.96 -2.07
N LEU A 137 18.58 4.77 -2.34
CA LEU A 137 17.57 5.83 -2.15
C LEU A 137 17.44 6.26 -0.69
N PHE A 138 17.73 5.35 0.25
CA PHE A 138 17.61 5.56 1.69
C PHE A 138 18.95 5.70 2.43
N ALA A 139 20.06 5.82 1.69
CA ALA A 139 21.39 5.88 2.30
C ALA A 139 21.67 7.18 3.08
N SER A 140 20.98 8.29 2.78
CA SER A 140 21.26 9.62 3.33
C SER A 140 20.09 10.18 4.15
N ILE A 141 19.37 9.36 4.89
CA ILE A 141 18.25 9.80 5.73
C ILE A 141 18.75 10.73 6.84
N PRO A 142 18.21 11.95 6.99
CA PRO A 142 18.64 12.89 8.03
C PRO A 142 18.20 12.45 9.43
N PRO A 143 18.90 12.88 10.51
CA PRO A 143 18.66 12.40 11.88
C PRO A 143 17.25 12.67 12.42
N ASN A 144 16.60 13.75 11.96
CA ASN A 144 15.24 14.13 12.35
C ASN A 144 14.16 13.35 11.58
N VAL A 145 14.55 12.49 10.63
CA VAL A 145 13.62 11.64 9.87
C VAL A 145 13.79 10.18 10.28
N LYS A 146 12.69 9.52 10.59
CA LYS A 146 12.61 8.06 10.77
C LYS A 146 11.84 7.47 9.60
N VAL A 147 12.34 6.37 9.06
CA VAL A 147 11.69 5.69 7.93
C VAL A 147 11.35 4.27 8.34
N VAL A 148 10.12 3.87 8.09
CA VAL A 148 9.64 2.49 8.23
C VAL A 148 9.21 2.02 6.84
N LEU A 149 9.81 0.94 6.39
CA LEU A 149 9.55 0.33 5.09
C LEU A 149 8.91 -1.04 5.32
N SER A 150 7.85 -1.36 4.61
CA SER A 150 7.35 -2.72 4.55
C SER A 150 7.73 -3.39 3.23
N PHE A 151 7.99 -4.67 3.30
CA PHE A 151 8.35 -5.51 2.17
C PHE A 151 7.45 -6.73 2.12
N SER A 152 7.14 -7.21 0.93
CA SER A 152 6.53 -8.53 0.77
C SER A 152 7.49 -9.63 1.28
N ALA A 153 6.96 -10.65 1.94
CA ALA A 153 7.74 -11.79 2.44
C ALA A 153 8.47 -12.56 1.32
N SER A 154 8.00 -12.44 0.08
CA SER A 154 8.62 -13.05 -1.10
C SER A 154 9.74 -12.20 -1.72
N SER A 155 9.88 -10.94 -1.32
CA SER A 155 10.91 -10.03 -1.85
C SER A 155 12.23 -10.25 -1.13
N THR A 156 13.33 -10.17 -1.85
CA THR A 156 14.70 -10.15 -1.31
C THR A 156 15.22 -8.72 -1.16
N ALA A 157 14.47 -7.72 -1.59
CA ALA A 157 14.88 -6.32 -1.60
C ALA A 157 15.16 -5.73 -0.22
N TYR A 158 14.73 -6.37 0.87
CA TYR A 158 15.06 -5.96 2.24
C TYR A 158 16.47 -6.36 2.68
N LEU A 159 17.10 -7.36 2.03
CA LEU A 159 18.40 -7.90 2.46
C LEU A 159 19.52 -6.85 2.58
N PRO A 160 19.70 -5.91 1.63
CA PRO A 160 20.69 -4.86 1.76
C PRO A 160 20.48 -3.98 3.01
N PHE A 161 19.25 -3.74 3.42
CA PHE A 161 18.94 -2.96 4.63
C PHE A 161 19.39 -3.71 5.89
N VAL A 162 19.07 -5.00 6.00
CA VAL A 162 19.47 -5.84 7.12
C VAL A 162 20.98 -5.96 7.21
N GLN A 163 21.66 -6.19 6.08
CA GLN A 163 23.12 -6.28 6.02
C GLN A 163 23.83 -5.00 6.46
N ASN A 164 23.20 -3.85 6.26
CA ASN A 164 23.69 -2.55 6.70
C ASN A 164 23.20 -2.12 8.08
N GLY A 165 22.68 -3.05 8.89
CA GLY A 165 22.35 -2.83 10.30
C GLY A 165 21.01 -2.13 10.56
N TYR A 166 20.12 -2.05 9.56
CA TYR A 166 18.76 -1.57 9.79
C TYR A 166 17.99 -2.58 10.65
N ALA A 167 17.27 -2.07 11.63
CA ALA A 167 16.36 -2.90 12.44
C ALA A 167 15.27 -3.49 11.54
N HIS A 168 15.01 -4.78 11.67
CA HIS A 168 13.95 -5.43 10.93
C HIS A 168 13.02 -6.20 11.86
N PHE A 169 11.77 -6.29 11.48
CA PHE A 169 10.73 -7.02 12.18
C PHE A 169 9.90 -7.83 11.20
N GLN A 170 9.81 -9.12 11.43
CA GLN A 170 8.98 -10.00 10.60
C GLN A 170 7.57 -10.09 11.19
N LEU A 171 6.57 -9.66 10.42
CA LEU A 171 5.18 -9.86 10.75
C LEU A 171 4.78 -11.31 10.45
N ASN A 172 4.58 -12.07 11.50
CA ASN A 172 4.04 -13.42 11.39
C ASN A 172 2.51 -13.38 11.38
N GLY A 173 1.89 -14.42 10.84
CA GLY A 173 0.46 -14.61 11.00
C GLY A 173 0.07 -14.74 12.48
N PHE A 174 -1.21 -14.57 12.79
CA PHE A 174 -1.74 -14.74 14.13
C PHE A 174 -1.44 -16.12 14.71
N SER A 175 -1.04 -16.16 15.96
CA SER A 175 -1.10 -17.37 16.77
C SER A 175 -2.56 -17.69 17.13
N GLN A 176 -2.85 -18.89 17.65
CA GLN A 176 -4.18 -19.21 18.13
C GLN A 176 -4.64 -18.26 19.25
N ALA A 177 -3.72 -17.83 20.12
CA ALA A 177 -4.01 -16.87 21.18
C ALA A 177 -4.36 -15.50 20.61
N ASP A 178 -3.61 -15.02 19.59
CA ASP A 178 -3.90 -13.76 18.91
C ASP A 178 -5.26 -13.82 18.19
N ALA A 179 -5.55 -14.92 17.50
CA ALA A 179 -6.83 -15.11 16.82
C ALA A 179 -8.01 -15.06 17.80
N LYS A 180 -7.90 -15.71 18.97
CA LYS A 180 -8.93 -15.64 20.02
C LYS A 180 -9.07 -14.22 20.59
N SER A 181 -7.96 -13.57 20.91
CA SER A 181 -7.96 -12.22 21.44
C SER A 181 -8.58 -11.22 20.47
N PHE A 182 -8.17 -11.29 19.20
CA PHE A 182 -8.71 -10.45 18.13
C PHE A 182 -10.21 -10.68 17.94
N SER A 183 -10.63 -11.95 17.85
CA SER A 183 -12.05 -12.32 17.67
C SER A 183 -12.91 -11.80 18.82
N LYS A 184 -12.45 -11.96 20.04
CA LYS A 184 -13.15 -11.47 21.23
C LYS A 184 -13.29 -9.95 21.21
N GLN A 185 -12.21 -9.25 20.92
CA GLN A 185 -12.22 -7.79 20.83
C GLN A 185 -13.14 -7.32 19.71
N TYR A 186 -13.05 -7.93 18.51
CA TYR A 186 -13.86 -7.58 17.36
C TYR A 186 -15.36 -7.78 17.62
N LEU A 187 -15.75 -8.97 18.08
CA LEU A 187 -17.16 -9.29 18.34
C LEU A 187 -17.76 -8.47 19.50
N SER A 188 -16.93 -8.08 20.50
CA SER A 188 -17.40 -7.23 21.60
C SER A 188 -17.87 -5.86 21.13
N THR A 189 -17.32 -5.31 20.03
CA THR A 189 -17.78 -4.04 19.45
C THR A 189 -19.24 -4.12 18.92
N TYR A 190 -19.69 -5.33 18.63
CA TYR A 190 -21.05 -5.64 18.18
C TYR A 190 -21.91 -6.25 19.29
N SER A 191 -21.45 -6.22 20.55
CA SER A 191 -22.12 -6.86 21.68
C SER A 191 -22.36 -8.35 21.46
N LYS A 192 -21.47 -9.02 20.74
CA LYS A 192 -21.49 -10.46 20.46
C LYS A 192 -20.32 -11.17 21.15
N ALA A 193 -20.50 -12.45 21.46
CA ALA A 193 -19.46 -13.31 22.03
C ALA A 193 -19.61 -14.73 21.50
N LEU A 194 -18.49 -15.43 21.38
CA LEU A 194 -18.45 -16.86 21.11
C LEU A 194 -18.36 -17.66 22.42
N SER A 195 -18.86 -18.88 22.42
CA SER A 195 -18.57 -19.83 23.50
C SER A 195 -17.11 -20.29 23.42
N ALA A 196 -16.57 -20.82 24.53
CA ALA A 196 -15.19 -21.32 24.54
C ALA A 196 -14.93 -22.38 23.45
N GLN A 197 -15.89 -23.25 23.18
CA GLN A 197 -15.78 -24.25 22.13
C GLN A 197 -15.75 -23.59 20.73
N GLN A 198 -16.55 -22.59 20.48
CA GLN A 198 -16.55 -21.83 19.22
C GLN A 198 -15.23 -21.06 19.04
N GLU A 199 -14.69 -20.45 20.11
CA GLU A 199 -13.38 -19.79 20.07
C GLU A 199 -12.27 -20.80 19.72
N ASP A 200 -12.32 -22.03 20.24
CA ASP A 200 -11.35 -23.07 19.94
C ASP A 200 -11.42 -23.52 18.47
N ILE A 201 -12.62 -23.72 17.94
CA ILE A 201 -12.83 -24.06 16.54
C ILE A 201 -12.26 -22.98 15.64
N LEU A 202 -12.61 -21.72 15.90
CA LEU A 202 -12.15 -20.58 15.10
C LEU A 202 -10.63 -20.41 15.16
N ALA A 203 -10.04 -20.51 16.35
CA ALA A 203 -8.59 -20.34 16.53
C ALA A 203 -7.77 -21.50 15.93
N SER A 204 -8.35 -22.69 15.80
CA SER A 204 -7.73 -23.84 15.15
C SER A 204 -7.82 -23.80 13.62
N TRP A 205 -8.67 -22.96 13.07
CA TRP A 205 -8.81 -22.80 11.62
C TRP A 205 -7.52 -22.34 10.97
N VAL A 206 -7.11 -23.01 9.89
CA VAL A 206 -5.83 -22.74 9.20
C VAL A 206 -5.72 -21.28 8.73
N LEU A 207 -6.82 -20.71 8.21
CA LEU A 207 -6.86 -19.34 7.71
C LEU A 207 -7.03 -18.29 8.82
N ALA A 208 -7.30 -18.69 10.08
CA ALA A 208 -7.32 -17.76 11.21
C ALA A 208 -5.95 -17.09 11.46
N LYS A 209 -4.85 -17.70 10.98
CA LYS A 209 -3.51 -17.13 10.98
C LYS A 209 -3.42 -15.87 10.11
N GLN A 210 -4.32 -15.69 9.16
CA GLN A 210 -4.38 -14.53 8.29
C GLN A 210 -5.41 -13.52 8.80
N PRO A 211 -4.98 -12.35 9.30
CA PRO A 211 -5.89 -11.35 9.88
C PRO A 211 -7.03 -10.95 8.97
N ARG A 212 -6.77 -10.87 7.65
CA ARG A 212 -7.79 -10.52 6.66
C ARG A 212 -8.88 -11.59 6.57
N CYS A 213 -8.51 -12.87 6.49
CA CYS A 213 -9.49 -13.97 6.43
C CYS A 213 -10.30 -14.04 7.73
N LEU A 214 -9.63 -13.90 8.87
CA LEU A 214 -10.29 -13.90 10.17
C LEU A 214 -11.30 -12.74 10.28
N ASN A 215 -10.91 -11.55 9.85
CA ASN A 215 -11.79 -10.37 9.87
C ASN A 215 -13.04 -10.59 9.00
N VAL A 216 -12.89 -11.15 7.80
CA VAL A 216 -14.02 -11.47 6.92
C VAL A 216 -14.94 -12.49 7.58
N LEU A 217 -14.41 -13.58 8.16
CA LEU A 217 -15.24 -14.56 8.86
C LEU A 217 -15.98 -13.93 10.05
N LEU A 218 -15.31 -13.09 10.83
CA LEU A 218 -15.96 -12.39 11.95
C LEU A 218 -17.10 -11.47 11.48
N ASN A 219 -16.95 -10.83 10.34
CA ASN A 219 -18.03 -10.06 9.72
C ASN A 219 -19.23 -10.94 9.34
N GLU A 220 -18.96 -12.13 8.76
CA GLU A 220 -20.00 -13.12 8.47
C GLU A 220 -20.74 -13.52 9.76
N LEU A 221 -20.02 -13.77 10.86
CA LEU A 221 -20.61 -14.13 12.14
C LEU A 221 -21.38 -12.94 12.78
N VAL A 222 -20.97 -11.70 12.52
CA VAL A 222 -21.71 -10.51 12.95
C VAL A 222 -23.03 -10.40 12.21
N SER A 223 -23.04 -10.64 10.90
CA SER A 223 -24.24 -10.58 10.07
C SER A 223 -25.18 -11.77 10.28
N PHE A 224 -24.65 -12.90 10.74
CA PHE A 224 -25.45 -14.11 10.98
C PHE A 224 -26.39 -13.95 12.15
N GLY A 225 -27.71 -14.09 11.90
CA GLY A 225 -28.76 -13.79 12.87
C GLY A 225 -29.27 -14.99 13.69
N GLN A 226 -28.83 -16.23 13.41
CA GLN A 226 -29.39 -17.45 14.02
C GLN A 226 -28.41 -18.05 15.03
N TYR A 227 -28.68 -17.87 16.30
CA TYR A 227 -27.81 -18.37 17.39
C TYR A 227 -27.71 -19.90 17.43
N ASP A 228 -28.79 -20.59 17.24
CA ASP A 228 -28.85 -22.06 17.39
C ASP A 228 -28.01 -22.80 16.33
N THR A 229 -27.85 -22.22 15.15
CA THR A 229 -27.09 -22.79 14.03
C THR A 229 -25.72 -22.15 13.83
N LEU A 230 -25.33 -21.21 14.72
CA LEU A 230 -24.07 -20.49 14.61
C LEU A 230 -22.83 -21.38 14.56
N SER A 231 -22.82 -22.44 15.39
CA SER A 231 -21.70 -23.40 15.44
C SER A 231 -21.53 -24.16 14.12
N GLU A 232 -22.67 -24.59 13.52
CA GLU A 232 -22.67 -25.27 12.22
C GLU A 232 -22.24 -24.35 11.11
N TYR A 233 -22.80 -23.14 11.07
CA TYR A 233 -22.44 -22.10 10.11
C TYR A 233 -20.94 -21.77 10.14
N MET A 234 -20.39 -21.50 11.32
CA MET A 234 -18.97 -21.22 11.52
C MET A 234 -18.10 -22.43 11.13
N SER A 235 -18.49 -23.64 11.52
CA SER A 235 -17.74 -24.86 11.20
C SER A 235 -17.67 -25.11 9.70
N GLY A 236 -18.70 -24.75 8.95
CA GLY A 236 -18.70 -24.83 7.49
C GLY A 236 -17.56 -24.00 6.87
N TYR A 237 -17.34 -22.78 7.33
CA TYR A 237 -16.20 -21.96 6.90
C TYR A 237 -14.86 -22.47 7.42
N CYS A 238 -14.80 -22.93 8.68
CA CYS A 238 -13.56 -23.38 9.30
C CYS A 238 -13.00 -24.70 8.72
N GLN A 239 -13.77 -25.40 7.91
CA GLN A 239 -13.29 -26.56 7.14
C GLN A 239 -12.56 -26.17 5.85
N ILE A 240 -12.69 -24.93 5.40
CA ILE A 240 -12.04 -24.43 4.18
C ILE A 240 -10.60 -24.01 4.52
N ASN A 241 -9.64 -24.62 3.83
CA ASN A 241 -8.21 -24.39 4.09
C ASN A 241 -7.52 -23.52 3.04
N GLU A 242 -8.21 -23.20 1.94
CA GLU A 242 -7.70 -22.38 0.84
C GLU A 242 -8.39 -21.03 0.80
N ILE A 243 -7.58 -19.96 0.66
CA ILE A 243 -8.05 -18.56 0.64
C ILE A 243 -9.09 -18.35 -0.47
N ALA A 244 -8.79 -18.83 -1.69
CA ALA A 244 -9.68 -18.64 -2.83
C ALA A 244 -11.06 -19.31 -2.60
N GLN A 245 -11.08 -20.53 -2.06
CA GLN A 245 -12.31 -21.25 -1.73
C GLN A 245 -13.09 -20.54 -0.61
N PHE A 246 -12.37 -19.97 0.37
CA PHE A 246 -13.01 -19.21 1.43
C PHE A 246 -13.75 -17.99 0.89
N TYR A 247 -13.05 -17.16 0.08
CA TYR A 247 -13.68 -15.99 -0.52
C TYR A 247 -14.81 -16.35 -1.51
N ASP A 248 -14.65 -17.42 -2.29
CA ASP A 248 -15.73 -17.92 -3.16
C ASP A 248 -16.98 -18.33 -2.35
N SER A 249 -16.80 -18.97 -1.19
CA SER A 249 -17.90 -19.33 -0.29
C SER A 249 -18.65 -18.10 0.24
N VAL A 250 -17.92 -17.07 0.66
CA VAL A 250 -18.53 -15.81 1.11
C VAL A 250 -19.26 -15.11 -0.03
N LEU A 251 -18.66 -15.05 -1.22
CA LEU A 251 -19.29 -14.47 -2.42
C LEU A 251 -20.56 -15.23 -2.85
N ARG A 252 -20.57 -16.54 -2.74
CA ARG A 252 -21.77 -17.35 -3.00
C ARG A 252 -22.89 -17.03 -2.02
N ARG A 253 -22.57 -16.86 -0.74
CA ARG A 253 -23.56 -16.47 0.26
C ARG A 253 -24.12 -15.09 -0.06
N LEU A 254 -23.26 -14.09 -0.31
CA LEU A 254 -23.68 -12.74 -0.71
C LEU A 254 -24.54 -12.77 -1.98
N SER A 255 -24.15 -13.57 -2.96
CA SER A 255 -24.91 -13.75 -4.20
C SER A 255 -26.28 -14.38 -3.99
N SER A 256 -26.39 -15.31 -3.05
CA SER A 256 -27.66 -15.92 -2.67
C SER A 256 -28.59 -14.91 -2.00
N ASP A 257 -28.06 -14.07 -1.11
CA ASP A 257 -28.88 -13.15 -0.32
C ASP A 257 -29.28 -11.89 -1.12
N TYR A 258 -28.41 -11.42 -1.99
CA TYR A 258 -28.56 -10.12 -2.67
C TYR A 258 -28.73 -10.21 -4.20
N GLY A 259 -28.60 -11.40 -4.77
CA GLY A 259 -28.72 -11.68 -6.20
C GLY A 259 -27.39 -11.69 -6.93
N PHE A 260 -27.14 -12.81 -7.62
CA PHE A 260 -25.88 -13.10 -8.30
C PHE A 260 -25.46 -12.01 -9.30
N ASP A 261 -26.37 -11.57 -10.15
CA ASP A 261 -26.07 -10.57 -11.19
C ASP A 261 -25.67 -9.23 -10.64
N ARG A 262 -26.28 -8.80 -9.53
CA ARG A 262 -26.00 -7.50 -8.89
C ARG A 262 -24.65 -7.52 -8.21
N ILE A 263 -24.38 -8.52 -7.41
CA ILE A 263 -23.08 -8.67 -6.73
C ILE A 263 -21.96 -8.84 -7.74
N GLY A 264 -22.15 -9.71 -8.73
CA GLY A 264 -21.16 -9.93 -9.77
C GLY A 264 -20.83 -8.68 -10.56
N ARG A 265 -21.84 -7.89 -10.96
CA ARG A 265 -21.62 -6.60 -11.65
C ARG A 265 -20.88 -5.60 -10.77
N ALA A 266 -21.31 -5.40 -9.53
CA ALA A 266 -20.68 -4.45 -8.62
C ALA A 266 -19.20 -4.79 -8.40
N LEU A 267 -18.87 -6.05 -8.14
CA LEU A 267 -17.48 -6.49 -7.92
C LEU A 267 -16.64 -6.41 -9.20
N LEU A 268 -17.20 -6.83 -10.34
CA LEU A 268 -16.50 -6.72 -11.62
C LEU A 268 -16.15 -5.27 -11.93
N MET A 269 -17.06 -4.35 -11.74
CA MET A 269 -16.82 -2.93 -11.96
C MET A 269 -15.73 -2.40 -11.05
N LEU A 270 -15.83 -2.67 -9.74
CA LEU A 270 -14.83 -2.24 -8.77
C LEU A 270 -13.44 -2.80 -9.08
N SER A 271 -13.35 -4.00 -9.68
CA SER A 271 -12.09 -4.62 -10.08
C SER A 271 -11.48 -4.03 -11.37
N LEU A 272 -12.29 -3.36 -12.21
CA LEU A 272 -11.84 -2.79 -13.48
C LEU A 272 -11.34 -1.34 -13.37
N THR A 273 -11.53 -0.68 -12.24
CA THR A 273 -11.11 0.71 -12.04
C THR A 273 -9.90 0.82 -11.12
N LEU A 274 -8.98 1.72 -11.47
CA LEU A 274 -7.82 2.06 -10.63
C LEU A 274 -8.16 3.09 -9.56
N GLU A 275 -9.11 3.96 -9.84
CA GLU A 275 -9.48 5.09 -8.97
C GLU A 275 -10.71 4.82 -8.09
N GLY A 276 -11.43 3.74 -8.38
CA GLY A 276 -12.72 3.42 -7.77
C GLY A 276 -13.89 4.08 -8.49
N PHE A 277 -15.10 3.83 -7.98
CA PHE A 277 -16.35 4.45 -8.44
C PHE A 277 -17.02 5.18 -7.28
N THR A 278 -17.81 6.18 -7.58
CA THR A 278 -18.72 6.76 -6.59
C THR A 278 -19.83 5.76 -6.25
N GLU A 279 -20.42 5.89 -5.06
CA GLU A 279 -21.53 5.01 -4.66
C GLU A 279 -22.70 5.06 -5.65
N ASP A 280 -22.98 6.24 -6.23
CA ASP A 280 -24.07 6.44 -7.19
C ASP A 280 -23.78 5.74 -8.53
N GLU A 281 -22.53 5.76 -8.98
CA GLU A 281 -22.12 5.03 -10.17
C GLU A 281 -22.27 3.51 -9.96
N VAL A 282 -21.77 2.97 -8.84
CA VAL A 282 -21.92 1.53 -8.53
C VAL A 282 -23.39 1.14 -8.47
N LYS A 283 -24.23 1.90 -7.76
CA LYS A 283 -25.67 1.65 -7.67
C LYS A 283 -26.36 1.64 -9.03
N SER A 284 -26.07 2.66 -9.84
CA SER A 284 -26.68 2.79 -11.18
C SER A 284 -26.28 1.65 -12.11
N MET A 285 -25.00 1.31 -12.17
CA MET A 285 -24.47 0.33 -13.12
C MET A 285 -24.76 -1.12 -12.69
N ALA A 286 -24.80 -1.41 -11.40
CA ALA A 286 -25.12 -2.72 -10.87
C ALA A 286 -26.63 -2.95 -10.62
N ASP A 287 -27.49 -1.98 -10.91
CA ASP A 287 -28.93 -1.99 -10.64
C ASP A 287 -29.24 -2.28 -9.16
N ILE A 288 -28.57 -1.53 -8.28
CA ILE A 288 -28.67 -1.68 -6.83
C ILE A 288 -29.36 -0.44 -6.26
N ASN A 289 -30.48 -0.62 -5.55
CA ASN A 289 -31.15 0.47 -4.85
C ASN A 289 -30.39 0.86 -3.57
N GLN A 290 -30.73 2.03 -3.00
CA GLN A 290 -30.05 2.59 -1.82
C GLN A 290 -30.11 1.65 -0.59
N ILE A 291 -31.20 0.95 -0.39
CA ILE A 291 -31.38 0.05 0.77
C ILE A 291 -30.41 -1.13 0.63
N LEU A 292 -30.41 -1.78 -0.53
CA LEU A 292 -29.53 -2.90 -0.83
C LEU A 292 -28.05 -2.50 -0.77
N TRP A 293 -27.71 -1.31 -1.31
CA TRP A 293 -26.35 -0.79 -1.25
C TRP A 293 -25.89 -0.57 0.20
N SER A 294 -26.74 -0.02 1.04
CA SER A 294 -26.41 0.21 2.45
C SER A 294 -26.12 -1.10 3.19
N GLN A 295 -26.88 -2.16 2.90
CA GLN A 295 -26.65 -3.50 3.47
C GLN A 295 -25.35 -4.10 2.97
N LEU A 296 -25.14 -4.11 1.65
CA LEU A 296 -23.90 -4.61 1.02
C LEU A 296 -22.66 -3.90 1.54
N ARG A 297 -22.72 -2.58 1.70
CA ARG A 297 -21.60 -1.78 2.20
C ARG A 297 -21.19 -2.19 3.62
N VAL A 298 -22.15 -2.52 4.48
CA VAL A 298 -21.87 -3.03 5.83
C VAL A 298 -21.20 -4.40 5.76
N GLU A 299 -21.77 -5.32 5.01
CA GLU A 299 -21.26 -6.69 4.90
C GLU A 299 -19.90 -6.78 4.18
N MET A 300 -19.68 -5.90 3.20
CA MET A 300 -18.43 -5.83 2.45
C MET A 300 -17.44 -4.79 3.03
N SER A 301 -17.69 -4.25 4.21
CA SER A 301 -16.88 -3.18 4.82
C SER A 301 -15.40 -3.55 4.99
N SER A 302 -15.09 -4.82 5.18
CA SER A 302 -13.72 -5.34 5.26
C SER A 302 -13.01 -5.46 3.90
N TRP A 303 -13.74 -5.34 2.79
CA TRP A 303 -13.27 -5.52 1.41
C TRP A 303 -13.21 -4.18 0.67
N LEU A 304 -14.10 -3.26 1.03
CA LEU A 304 -14.23 -1.97 0.37
C LEU A 304 -13.43 -0.91 1.12
N THR A 305 -12.65 -0.12 0.39
CA THR A 305 -12.01 1.08 0.93
C THR A 305 -12.73 2.31 0.43
N ASN A 306 -13.06 3.22 1.36
CA ASN A 306 -13.61 4.52 1.02
C ASN A 306 -12.53 5.59 1.21
N LYS A 307 -12.10 6.22 0.12
CA LYS A 307 -11.06 7.26 0.12
C LYS A 307 -11.63 8.68 0.30
N GLY A 308 -12.84 8.82 0.83
CA GLY A 308 -13.52 10.12 0.96
C GLY A 308 -14.10 10.64 -0.37
N GLY A 309 -14.20 9.78 -1.36
CA GLY A 309 -14.69 10.00 -2.72
C GLY A 309 -15.11 8.66 -3.33
N PRO A 310 -14.48 8.22 -4.41
CA PRO A 310 -14.81 6.93 -5.04
C PRO A 310 -14.60 5.74 -4.10
N VAL A 311 -15.53 4.79 -4.16
CA VAL A 311 -15.41 3.49 -3.49
C VAL A 311 -14.50 2.61 -4.35
N SER A 312 -13.52 1.95 -3.75
CA SER A 312 -12.60 1.01 -4.43
C SER A 312 -12.54 -0.32 -3.68
N TYR A 313 -12.18 -1.34 -4.42
CA TYR A 313 -11.96 -2.69 -3.89
C TYR A 313 -10.54 -2.87 -3.35
#